data_2789d4fc429b05af4ddc72caa47fda29
#
_entry.id   2789d4fc429b05af4ddc72caa47fda29
#
_cell.length_a   1.000
_cell.length_b   1.000
_cell.length_c   1.000
_cell.angle_alpha   90.00
_cell.angle_beta   90.00
_cell.angle_gamma   90.00
#
_symmetry.space_group_name_H-M   'P 1'
#
loop_
_entity.id
_entity.type
_entity.pdbx_description
1 polymer ?
#
loop_
_entity_poly.entity_id
_entity_poly.type
_entity_poly.pdbx_seq_one_letter_code
_entity_poly.pdbx_strand_id
1 'polypeptide(L)'
;MELALPLPIRGLIIGFTIAAAVGPISLLVIRRTIEHGGIYGFASGLGVATADASYGAIAAFGLTAVTSALVSGKLVLGLVGGVIIVLLGIRTMLSRPGEVARDAERPGLPGAFASIYALTMTNPMTILSFAAVFAGLGLVSGSSFIDAAALTLGVWAGSTLWWVVLTAIVTWLRERVSTRVLLWVNRISGAALVVFGIVAVAIALA
;
A
#
# COMPACT_ATOMS: atom_id res chain seq x y z
N MET A 1 14.04 23.97 23.68
CA MET A 1 14.38 24.08 22.25
C MET A 1 14.07 22.73 21.63
N GLU A 2 12.81 22.51 21.22
CA GLU A 2 12.43 21.30 20.51
C GLU A 2 13.15 21.32 19.16
N LEU A 3 14.06 20.38 18.98
CA LEU A 3 14.65 20.06 17.67
C LEU A 3 13.54 19.46 16.79
N ALA A 4 12.65 20.31 16.30
CA ALA A 4 11.63 19.89 15.35
C ALA A 4 12.35 19.42 14.08
N LEU A 5 12.29 18.11 13.81
CA LEU A 5 12.88 17.51 12.61
C LEU A 5 12.39 18.25 11.35
N PRO A 6 13.27 18.50 10.36
CA PRO A 6 12.88 19.07 9.08
C PRO A 6 11.71 18.31 8.43
N LEU A 7 10.80 19.01 7.77
CA LEU A 7 9.59 18.43 7.18
C LEU A 7 9.86 17.22 6.24
N PRO A 8 10.89 17.24 5.38
CA PRO A 8 11.22 16.07 4.57
C PRO A 8 11.55 14.83 5.41
N ILE A 9 12.25 15.02 6.53
CA ILE A 9 12.61 13.91 7.44
C ILE A 9 11.37 13.39 8.17
N ARG A 10 10.46 14.28 8.61
CA ARG A 10 9.18 13.86 9.18
C ARG A 10 8.37 13.07 8.16
N GLY A 11 8.28 13.56 6.93
CA GLY A 11 7.63 12.84 5.83
C GLY A 11 8.23 11.47 5.58
N LEU A 12 9.56 11.37 5.55
CA LEU A 12 10.27 10.10 5.36
C LEU A 12 9.94 9.10 6.46
N ILE A 13 9.96 9.51 7.72
CA ILE A 13 9.61 8.65 8.85
C ILE A 13 8.16 8.20 8.75
N ILE A 14 7.23 9.11 8.45
CA ILE A 14 5.81 8.80 8.29
C ILE A 14 5.61 7.78 7.16
N GLY A 15 6.13 8.07 5.97
CA GLY A 15 5.99 7.20 4.80
C GLY A 15 6.58 5.81 5.03
N PHE A 16 7.76 5.74 5.62
CA PHE A 16 8.40 4.46 5.98
C PHE A 16 7.56 3.69 7.00
N THR A 17 7.11 4.34 8.07
CA THR A 17 6.36 3.68 9.16
C THR A 17 5.00 3.16 8.67
N ILE A 18 4.29 3.96 7.87
CA ILE A 18 2.99 3.54 7.31
C ILE A 18 3.19 2.36 6.34
N ALA A 19 4.17 2.45 5.45
CA ALA A 19 4.47 1.38 4.49
C ALA A 19 4.97 0.10 5.18
N ALA A 20 5.70 0.22 6.29
CA ALA A 20 6.21 -0.92 7.06
C ALA A 20 5.12 -1.68 7.81
N ALA A 21 3.94 -1.11 7.98
CA ALA A 21 2.80 -1.82 8.53
C ALA A 21 2.38 -2.95 7.57
N VAL A 22 2.69 -4.19 7.95
CA VAL A 22 2.39 -5.36 7.11
C VAL A 22 0.88 -5.55 7.01
N GLY A 23 0.36 -5.34 5.82
CA GLY A 23 -1.05 -5.47 5.50
C GLY A 23 -1.30 -6.30 4.23
N PRO A 24 -2.55 -6.35 3.74
CA PRO A 24 -2.91 -7.12 2.55
C PRO A 24 -2.11 -6.70 1.31
N ILE A 25 -1.80 -5.42 1.17
CA ILE A 25 -1.02 -4.88 0.05
C ILE A 25 0.44 -5.36 0.13
N SER A 26 1.04 -5.37 1.33
CA SER A 26 2.39 -5.91 1.53
C SER A 26 2.48 -7.39 1.12
N LEU A 27 1.49 -8.19 1.50
CA LEU A 27 1.42 -9.59 1.13
C LEU A 27 1.31 -9.78 -0.39
N LEU A 28 0.54 -8.92 -1.06
CA LEU A 28 0.41 -8.95 -2.52
C LEU A 28 1.72 -8.55 -3.21
N VAL A 29 2.45 -7.54 -2.71
CA VAL A 29 3.76 -7.15 -3.24
C VAL A 29 4.80 -8.25 -3.02
N ILE A 30 4.84 -8.86 -1.81
CA ILE A 30 5.71 -10.01 -1.52
C ILE A 30 5.44 -11.14 -2.51
N ARG A 31 4.19 -11.52 -2.69
CA ARG A 31 3.80 -12.56 -3.63
C ARG A 31 4.25 -12.23 -5.05
N ARG A 32 3.99 -11.03 -5.54
CA ARG A 32 4.42 -10.58 -6.88
C ARG A 32 5.92 -10.61 -7.04
N THR A 33 6.67 -10.26 -5.98
CA THR A 33 8.14 -10.34 -5.97
C THR A 33 8.61 -11.78 -6.12
N ILE A 34 8.00 -12.71 -5.40
CA ILE A 34 8.36 -14.14 -5.47
C ILE A 34 8.00 -14.72 -6.84
N GLU A 35 6.81 -14.46 -7.35
CA GLU A 35 6.29 -15.05 -8.60
C GLU A 35 6.92 -14.43 -9.85
N HIS A 36 7.12 -13.10 -9.88
CA HIS A 36 7.49 -12.36 -11.10
C HIS A 36 8.86 -11.69 -11.02
N GLY A 37 9.51 -11.71 -9.86
CA GLY A 37 10.84 -11.13 -9.64
C GLY A 37 10.82 -9.74 -9.00
N GLY A 38 12.03 -9.33 -8.54
CA GLY A 38 12.22 -8.12 -7.73
C GLY A 38 11.76 -6.85 -8.43
N ILE A 39 12.05 -6.68 -9.73
CA ILE A 39 11.65 -5.49 -10.50
C ILE A 39 10.13 -5.34 -10.55
N TYR A 40 9.42 -6.46 -10.73
CA TYR A 40 7.96 -6.45 -10.76
C TYR A 40 7.37 -6.13 -9.37
N GLY A 41 7.95 -6.69 -8.33
CA GLY A 41 7.62 -6.37 -6.94
C GLY A 41 7.88 -4.90 -6.63
N PHE A 42 9.03 -4.37 -7.04
CA PHE A 42 9.39 -2.97 -6.84
C PHE A 42 8.46 -2.01 -7.59
N ALA A 43 8.11 -2.31 -8.85
CA ALA A 43 7.12 -1.52 -9.60
C ALA A 43 5.76 -1.48 -8.87
N SER A 44 5.34 -2.61 -8.28
CA SER A 44 4.16 -2.67 -7.42
C SER A 44 4.34 -1.80 -6.16
N GLY A 45 5.49 -1.88 -5.48
CA GLY A 45 5.82 -1.06 -4.31
C GLY A 45 5.84 0.43 -4.62
N LEU A 46 6.34 0.84 -5.79
CA LEU A 46 6.26 2.24 -6.25
C LEU A 46 4.80 2.70 -6.42
N GLY A 47 3.90 1.81 -6.83
CA GLY A 47 2.46 2.09 -6.85
C GLY A 47 1.92 2.43 -5.47
N VAL A 48 2.33 1.67 -4.42
CA VAL A 48 1.97 2.00 -3.04
C VAL A 48 2.57 3.33 -2.62
N ALA A 49 3.88 3.54 -2.82
CA ALA A 49 4.56 4.76 -2.42
C ALA A 49 3.93 6.02 -3.05
N THR A 50 3.49 5.90 -4.30
CA THR A 50 2.81 7.00 -4.99
C THR A 50 1.40 7.24 -4.43
N ALA A 51 0.67 6.20 -4.04
CA ALA A 51 -0.61 6.33 -3.35
C ALA A 51 -0.43 6.98 -1.96
N ASP A 52 0.57 6.56 -1.20
CA ASP A 52 0.93 7.14 0.09
C ASP A 52 1.27 8.63 -0.06
N ALA A 53 2.06 8.99 -1.07
CA ALA A 53 2.35 10.40 -1.38
C ALA A 53 1.11 11.18 -1.79
N SER A 54 0.17 10.55 -2.51
CA SER A 54 -1.11 11.19 -2.88
C SER A 54 -1.93 11.52 -1.63
N TYR A 55 -2.01 10.61 -0.66
CA TYR A 55 -2.64 10.90 0.64
C TYR A 55 -1.87 11.94 1.43
N GLY A 56 -0.52 11.86 1.41
CA GLY A 56 0.35 12.86 2.01
C GLY A 56 0.10 14.26 1.44
N ALA A 57 -0.03 14.38 0.12
CA ALA A 57 -0.36 15.63 -0.56
C ALA A 57 -1.75 16.15 -0.17
N ILE A 58 -2.78 15.30 -0.22
CA ILE A 58 -4.15 15.65 0.16
C ILE A 58 -4.18 16.28 1.55
N ALA A 59 -3.46 15.67 2.49
CA ALA A 59 -3.42 16.15 3.86
C ALA A 59 -2.53 17.41 4.02
N ALA A 60 -1.32 17.42 3.42
CA ALA A 60 -0.36 18.50 3.56
C ALA A 60 -0.81 19.81 2.88
N PHE A 61 -1.52 19.71 1.75
CA PHE A 61 -2.11 20.87 1.07
C PHE A 61 -3.47 21.28 1.63
N GLY A 62 -3.97 20.60 2.68
CA GLY A 62 -5.23 20.93 3.33
C GLY A 62 -6.44 20.82 2.39
N LEU A 63 -6.44 19.86 1.47
CA LEU A 63 -7.52 19.68 0.50
C LEU A 63 -8.78 19.13 1.19
N THR A 64 -9.42 19.97 1.98
CA THR A 64 -10.61 19.63 2.78
C THR A 64 -11.75 19.04 1.94
N ALA A 65 -11.97 19.55 0.71
CA ALA A 65 -12.97 19.02 -0.19
C ALA A 65 -12.67 17.56 -0.59
N VAL A 66 -11.41 17.23 -0.87
CA VAL A 66 -10.99 15.85 -1.20
C VAL A 66 -11.10 14.96 0.03
N THR A 67 -10.65 15.45 1.19
CA THR A 67 -10.77 14.71 2.45
C THR A 67 -12.25 14.42 2.77
N SER A 68 -13.12 15.42 2.62
CA SER A 68 -14.57 15.27 2.81
C SER A 68 -15.17 14.27 1.83
N ALA A 69 -14.77 14.32 0.55
CA ALA A 69 -15.23 13.36 -0.46
C ALA A 69 -14.78 11.92 -0.15
N LEU A 70 -13.53 11.73 0.30
CA LEU A 70 -13.01 10.41 0.72
C LEU A 70 -13.75 9.88 1.95
N VAL A 71 -13.99 10.73 2.94
CA VAL A 71 -14.73 10.36 4.16
C VAL A 71 -16.21 10.07 3.83
N SER A 72 -16.85 10.89 3.02
CA SER A 72 -18.24 10.67 2.58
C SER A 72 -18.37 9.44 1.68
N GLY A 73 -17.35 9.17 0.86
CA GLY A 73 -17.26 7.99 -0.01
C GLY A 73 -16.78 6.72 0.68
N LYS A 74 -16.49 6.77 2.00
CA LYS A 74 -15.90 5.63 2.74
C LYS A 74 -16.68 4.33 2.56
N LEU A 75 -18.01 4.41 2.50
CA LEU A 75 -18.88 3.25 2.29
C LEU A 75 -18.61 2.61 0.93
N VAL A 76 -18.66 3.37 -0.15
CA VAL A 76 -18.47 2.86 -1.52
C VAL A 76 -17.03 2.37 -1.70
N LEU A 77 -16.04 3.17 -1.26
CA LEU A 77 -14.62 2.81 -1.34
C LEU A 77 -14.31 1.55 -0.51
N GLY A 78 -14.86 1.44 0.69
CA GLY A 78 -14.68 0.29 1.56
C GLY A 78 -15.35 -0.98 1.03
N LEU A 79 -16.56 -0.85 0.49
CA LEU A 79 -17.27 -1.98 -0.13
C LEU A 79 -16.55 -2.45 -1.40
N VAL A 80 -16.27 -1.55 -2.33
CA VAL A 80 -15.60 -1.88 -3.61
C VAL A 80 -14.19 -2.42 -3.35
N GLY A 81 -13.38 -1.68 -2.56
CA GLY A 81 -12.02 -2.09 -2.23
C GLY A 81 -12.01 -3.40 -1.42
N GLY A 82 -12.88 -3.54 -0.43
CA GLY A 82 -13.01 -4.75 0.38
C GLY A 82 -13.39 -5.98 -0.44
N VAL A 83 -14.37 -5.86 -1.33
CA VAL A 83 -14.76 -6.95 -2.25
C VAL A 83 -13.60 -7.33 -3.19
N ILE A 84 -12.92 -6.36 -3.77
CA ILE A 84 -11.74 -6.61 -4.62
C ILE A 84 -10.66 -7.36 -3.83
N ILE A 85 -10.36 -6.95 -2.59
CA ILE A 85 -9.38 -7.61 -1.72
C ILE A 85 -9.82 -9.04 -1.41
N VAL A 86 -11.10 -9.30 -1.10
CA VAL A 86 -11.64 -10.65 -0.89
C VAL A 86 -11.44 -11.52 -2.12
N LEU A 87 -11.84 -11.04 -3.30
CA LEU A 87 -11.69 -11.77 -4.55
C LEU A 87 -10.22 -12.10 -4.88
N LEU A 88 -9.33 -11.13 -4.68
CA LEU A 88 -7.88 -11.32 -4.82
C LEU A 88 -7.36 -12.34 -3.80
N GLY A 89 -7.85 -12.29 -2.57
CA GLY A 89 -7.50 -13.25 -1.52
C GLY A 89 -7.90 -14.68 -1.88
N ILE A 90 -9.12 -14.88 -2.31
CA ILE A 90 -9.63 -16.20 -2.76
C ILE A 90 -8.79 -16.70 -3.93
N ARG A 91 -8.58 -15.86 -4.97
CA ARG A 91 -7.76 -16.22 -6.13
C ARG A 91 -6.33 -16.58 -5.73
N THR A 92 -5.74 -15.83 -4.78
CA THR A 92 -4.40 -16.10 -4.25
C THR A 92 -4.35 -17.43 -3.52
N MET A 93 -5.32 -17.71 -2.66
CA MET A 93 -5.39 -18.95 -1.86
C MET A 93 -5.54 -20.21 -2.74
N LEU A 94 -6.28 -20.09 -3.83
CA LEU A 94 -6.54 -21.19 -4.77
C LEU A 94 -5.45 -21.37 -5.83
N SER A 95 -4.55 -20.39 -6.01
CA SER A 95 -3.52 -20.44 -7.05
C SER A 95 -2.43 -21.46 -6.71
N ARG A 96 -2.03 -22.25 -7.72
CA ARG A 96 -0.92 -23.20 -7.63
C ARG A 96 0.37 -22.55 -8.14
N PRO A 97 1.52 -22.77 -7.45
CA PRO A 97 2.81 -22.34 -7.95
C PRO A 97 3.08 -22.91 -9.34
N GLY A 98 3.44 -22.07 -10.30
CA GLY A 98 3.73 -22.46 -11.67
C GLY A 98 2.57 -22.33 -12.67
N GLU A 99 1.30 -22.32 -12.25
CA GLU A 99 0.16 -22.07 -13.14
C GLU A 99 0.01 -20.58 -13.47
N VAL A 100 0.29 -19.71 -12.48
CA VAL A 100 0.19 -18.25 -12.66
C VAL A 100 1.23 -17.70 -13.65
N ALA A 101 2.32 -18.44 -13.88
CA ALA A 101 3.35 -18.04 -14.83
C ALA A 101 2.98 -18.34 -16.30
N ARG A 102 1.96 -19.15 -16.56
CA ARG A 102 1.61 -19.64 -17.90
C ARG A 102 0.40 -18.96 -18.54
N ASP A 103 -0.63 -18.54 -17.79
CA ASP A 103 -1.95 -18.26 -18.35
C ASP A 103 -2.45 -16.82 -18.24
N ALA A 104 -1.74 -15.91 -17.61
CA ALA A 104 -2.12 -14.49 -17.64
C ALA A 104 -1.09 -13.73 -18.47
N GLU A 105 -1.53 -13.00 -19.49
CA GLU A 105 -0.78 -11.87 -20.01
C GLU A 105 -0.34 -11.05 -18.81
N ARG A 106 0.95 -11.10 -18.49
CA ARG A 106 1.52 -10.39 -17.35
C ARG A 106 1.28 -8.90 -17.62
N PRO A 107 0.46 -8.21 -16.83
CA PRO A 107 0.42 -6.77 -16.98
C PRO A 107 1.87 -6.29 -16.85
N GLY A 108 2.38 -5.55 -17.83
CA GLY A 108 3.75 -5.03 -17.79
C GLY A 108 4.00 -4.24 -16.50
N LEU A 109 5.22 -3.77 -16.27
CA LEU A 109 5.55 -2.98 -15.08
C LEU A 109 4.57 -1.82 -14.84
N PRO A 110 4.06 -1.09 -15.87
CA PRO A 110 3.02 -0.09 -15.67
C PRO A 110 1.71 -0.66 -15.11
N GLY A 111 1.30 -1.84 -15.53
CA GLY A 111 0.11 -2.51 -14.99
C GLY A 111 0.31 -2.99 -13.55
N ALA A 112 1.53 -3.45 -13.20
CA ALA A 112 1.88 -3.80 -11.83
C ALA A 112 1.78 -2.58 -10.90
N PHE A 113 2.32 -1.44 -11.33
CA PHE A 113 2.21 -0.15 -10.64
C PHE A 113 0.74 0.29 -10.50
N ALA A 114 0.03 0.43 -11.62
CA ALA A 114 -1.30 1.01 -11.64
C ALA A 114 -2.31 0.20 -10.83
N SER A 115 -2.26 -1.14 -10.90
CA SER A 115 -3.16 -2.00 -10.15
C SER A 115 -2.98 -1.88 -8.63
N ILE A 116 -1.73 -1.75 -8.16
CA ILE A 116 -1.45 -1.57 -6.73
C ILE A 116 -1.74 -0.14 -6.30
N TYR A 117 -1.42 0.85 -7.11
CA TYR A 117 -1.80 2.25 -6.85
C TYR A 117 -3.32 2.37 -6.61
N ALA A 118 -4.12 1.87 -7.55
CA ALA A 118 -5.58 1.90 -7.44
C ALA A 118 -6.08 1.15 -6.20
N LEU A 119 -5.52 -0.05 -5.91
CA LEU A 119 -5.89 -0.84 -4.75
C LEU A 119 -5.55 -0.11 -3.43
N THR A 120 -4.40 0.55 -3.37
CA THR A 120 -3.99 1.33 -2.20
C THR A 120 -4.89 2.56 -2.02
N MET A 121 -5.21 3.26 -3.11
CA MET A 121 -6.12 4.42 -3.08
C MET A 121 -7.56 4.07 -2.67
N THR A 122 -7.98 2.83 -2.83
CA THR A 122 -9.32 2.36 -2.39
C THR A 122 -9.29 1.63 -1.04
N ASN A 123 -8.11 1.49 -0.44
CA ASN A 123 -7.96 0.75 0.82
C ASN A 123 -8.36 1.63 2.02
N PRO A 124 -9.48 1.31 2.72
CA PRO A 124 -9.95 2.12 3.83
C PRO A 124 -8.95 2.19 4.99
N MET A 125 -8.14 1.14 5.20
CA MET A 125 -7.12 1.16 6.26
C MET A 125 -6.02 2.18 5.97
N THR A 126 -5.61 2.33 4.71
CA THR A 126 -4.63 3.36 4.30
C THR A 126 -5.21 4.75 4.51
N ILE A 127 -6.46 4.97 4.09
CA ILE A 127 -7.19 6.25 4.29
C ILE A 127 -7.20 6.63 5.78
N LEU A 128 -7.63 5.70 6.64
CA LEU A 128 -7.72 5.91 8.08
C LEU A 128 -6.34 6.14 8.72
N SER A 129 -5.31 5.40 8.29
CA SER A 129 -3.95 5.56 8.81
C SER A 129 -3.41 6.95 8.52
N PHE A 130 -3.56 7.43 7.28
CA PHE A 130 -3.14 8.78 6.91
C PHE A 130 -3.97 9.85 7.64
N ALA A 131 -5.29 9.70 7.72
CA ALA A 131 -6.14 10.62 8.46
C ALA A 131 -5.74 10.72 9.93
N ALA A 132 -5.48 9.59 10.62
CA ALA A 132 -5.07 9.56 12.01
C ALA A 132 -3.69 10.22 12.23
N VAL A 133 -2.70 9.89 11.39
CA VAL A 133 -1.35 10.45 11.49
C VAL A 133 -1.38 11.97 11.29
N PHE A 134 -2.08 12.46 10.26
CA PHE A 134 -2.12 13.89 9.97
C PHE A 134 -2.93 14.69 10.99
N ALA A 135 -4.04 14.12 11.51
CA ALA A 135 -4.79 14.71 12.60
C ALA A 135 -3.95 14.80 13.88
N GLY A 136 -3.19 13.76 14.21
CA GLY A 136 -2.33 13.70 15.40
C GLY A 136 -1.14 14.65 15.35
N LEU A 137 -0.62 14.96 14.16
CA LEU A 137 0.55 15.82 13.98
C LEU A 137 0.20 17.31 13.84
N GLY A 138 -1.10 17.68 13.78
CA GLY A 138 -1.51 19.08 13.64
C GLY A 138 -1.03 19.74 12.34
N LEU A 139 -0.65 18.97 11.32
CA LEU A 139 -0.01 19.46 10.09
C LEU A 139 -1.01 20.13 9.11
N VAL A 140 -2.27 20.26 9.51
CA VAL A 140 -3.38 20.63 8.60
C VAL A 140 -3.56 22.14 8.44
N SER A 141 -2.81 22.99 9.18
CA SER A 141 -3.11 24.44 9.19
C SER A 141 -1.87 25.29 8.94
N GLY A 142 -1.82 25.95 7.80
CA GLY A 142 -0.95 27.10 7.58
C GLY A 142 0.44 26.82 7.03
N SER A 143 0.75 25.64 6.54
CA SER A 143 2.04 25.35 5.89
C SER A 143 2.13 26.01 4.50
N SER A 144 3.32 26.50 4.14
CA SER A 144 3.57 27.00 2.79
C SER A 144 3.48 25.88 1.76
N PHE A 145 3.29 26.23 0.48
CA PHE A 145 3.32 25.25 -0.61
C PHE A 145 4.61 24.42 -0.61
N ILE A 146 5.75 25.05 -0.31
CA ILE A 146 7.07 24.40 -0.25
C ILE A 146 7.10 23.39 0.91
N ASP A 147 6.54 23.70 2.05
CA ASP A 147 6.48 22.82 3.21
C ASP A 147 5.62 21.58 2.92
N ALA A 148 4.45 21.79 2.31
CA ALA A 148 3.57 20.71 1.91
C ALA A 148 4.21 19.78 0.87
N ALA A 149 4.90 20.35 -0.12
CA ALA A 149 5.63 19.59 -1.13
C ALA A 149 6.81 18.81 -0.50
N ALA A 150 7.56 19.42 0.40
CA ALA A 150 8.70 18.81 1.10
C ALA A 150 8.24 17.62 1.96
N LEU A 151 7.13 17.76 2.69
CA LEU A 151 6.52 16.67 3.47
C LEU A 151 6.06 15.52 2.57
N THR A 152 5.36 15.83 1.48
CA THR A 152 4.86 14.85 0.52
C THR A 152 5.98 14.05 -0.14
N LEU A 153 7.05 14.73 -0.58
CA LEU A 153 8.24 14.08 -1.14
C LEU A 153 8.93 13.21 -0.10
N GLY A 154 8.97 13.65 1.15
CA GLY A 154 9.46 12.84 2.27
C GLY A 154 8.64 11.55 2.42
N VAL A 155 7.32 11.63 2.43
CA VAL A 155 6.43 10.45 2.51
C VAL A 155 6.70 9.50 1.35
N TRP A 156 6.79 10.02 0.13
CA TRP A 156 7.10 9.22 -1.05
C TRP A 156 8.44 8.51 -0.94
N ALA A 157 9.47 9.22 -0.50
CA ALA A 157 10.82 8.67 -0.34
C ALA A 157 10.87 7.60 0.76
N GLY A 158 10.22 7.83 1.90
CA GLY A 158 10.16 6.89 3.01
C GLY A 158 9.43 5.60 2.65
N SER A 159 8.26 5.72 2.01
CA SER A 159 7.51 4.57 1.52
C SER A 159 8.31 3.81 0.44
N THR A 160 8.92 4.53 -0.51
CA THR A 160 9.77 3.92 -1.54
C THR A 160 10.95 3.16 -0.92
N LEU A 161 11.62 3.74 0.09
CA LEU A 161 12.72 3.09 0.80
C LEU A 161 12.28 1.76 1.41
N TRP A 162 11.11 1.72 2.06
CA TRP A 162 10.56 0.47 2.57
C TRP A 162 10.37 -0.58 1.47
N TRP A 163 9.80 -0.19 0.32
CA TRP A 163 9.55 -1.13 -0.78
C TRP A 163 10.84 -1.62 -1.44
N VAL A 164 11.89 -0.79 -1.50
CA VAL A 164 13.23 -1.22 -1.92
C VAL A 164 13.75 -2.30 -0.97
N VAL A 165 13.72 -2.05 0.34
CA VAL A 165 14.19 -2.99 1.36
C VAL A 165 13.41 -4.30 1.31
N LEU A 166 12.06 -4.21 1.32
CA LEU A 166 11.21 -5.40 1.30
C LEU A 166 11.42 -6.25 0.05
N THR A 167 11.41 -5.63 -1.12
CA THR A 167 11.57 -6.37 -2.39
C THR A 167 12.97 -6.92 -2.57
N ALA A 168 14.00 -6.25 -2.07
CA ALA A 168 15.37 -6.75 -2.05
C ALA A 168 15.49 -8.00 -1.16
N ILE A 169 14.96 -7.95 0.08
CA ILE A 169 14.95 -9.09 1.00
C ILE A 169 14.18 -10.26 0.39
N VAL A 170 12.99 -10.03 -0.14
CA VAL A 170 12.17 -11.08 -0.74
C VAL A 170 12.84 -11.68 -1.98
N THR A 171 13.50 -10.85 -2.80
CA THR A 171 14.24 -11.32 -3.98
C THR A 171 15.41 -12.20 -3.57
N TRP A 172 16.16 -11.82 -2.54
CA TRP A 172 17.28 -12.61 -2.02
C TRP A 172 16.82 -13.95 -1.43
N LEU A 173 15.68 -13.96 -0.75
CA LEU A 173 15.10 -15.19 -0.20
C LEU A 173 14.46 -16.09 -1.26
N ARG A 174 14.05 -15.52 -2.40
CA ARG A 174 13.27 -16.21 -3.44
C ARG A 174 13.91 -17.50 -3.94
N GLU A 175 15.24 -17.52 -4.15
CA GLU A 175 15.97 -18.69 -4.64
C GLU A 175 15.98 -19.85 -3.63
N ARG A 176 15.70 -19.58 -2.36
CA ARG A 176 15.62 -20.56 -1.27
C ARG A 176 14.19 -21.06 -1.01
N VAL A 177 13.21 -20.50 -1.72
CA VAL A 177 11.79 -20.80 -1.52
C VAL A 177 11.39 -22.01 -2.33
N SER A 178 11.09 -23.13 -1.68
CA SER A 178 10.57 -24.34 -2.33
C SER A 178 9.12 -24.15 -2.77
N THR A 179 8.67 -24.98 -3.74
CA THR A 179 7.26 -25.01 -4.21
C THR A 179 6.27 -25.18 -3.05
N ARG A 180 6.63 -25.96 -2.02
CA ARG A 180 5.80 -26.16 -0.84
C ARG A 180 5.68 -24.86 -0.01
N VAL A 181 6.76 -24.12 0.15
CA VAL A 181 6.75 -22.81 0.84
C VAL A 181 5.88 -21.81 0.07
N LEU A 182 5.99 -21.79 -1.27
CA LEU A 182 5.13 -20.93 -2.11
C LEU A 182 3.64 -21.25 -1.94
N LEU A 183 3.26 -22.53 -1.87
CA LEU A 183 1.88 -22.93 -1.59
C LEU A 183 1.39 -22.37 -0.24
N TRP A 184 2.22 -22.47 0.79
CA TRP A 184 1.87 -21.93 2.10
C TRP A 184 1.81 -20.41 2.10
N VAL A 185 2.75 -19.74 1.45
CA VAL A 185 2.70 -18.27 1.26
C VAL A 185 1.40 -17.86 0.57
N ASN A 186 1.01 -18.53 -0.52
CA ASN A 186 -0.23 -18.23 -1.23
C ASN A 186 -1.47 -18.45 -0.34
N ARG A 187 -1.51 -19.55 0.42
CA ARG A 187 -2.64 -19.85 1.31
C ARG A 187 -2.76 -18.86 2.45
N ILE A 188 -1.64 -18.58 3.15
CA ILE A 188 -1.64 -17.65 4.29
C ILE A 188 -1.93 -16.22 3.82
N SER A 189 -1.26 -15.76 2.75
CA SER A 189 -1.50 -14.43 2.18
C SER A 189 -2.93 -14.30 1.67
N GLY A 190 -3.44 -15.32 0.96
CA GLY A 190 -4.81 -15.32 0.47
C GLY A 190 -5.84 -15.29 1.59
N ALA A 191 -5.66 -16.10 2.64
CA ALA A 191 -6.53 -16.09 3.82
C ALA A 191 -6.49 -14.73 4.54
N ALA A 192 -5.29 -14.16 4.73
CA ALA A 192 -5.14 -12.83 5.31
C ALA A 192 -5.85 -11.75 4.47
N LEU A 193 -5.69 -11.78 3.14
CA LEU A 193 -6.41 -10.86 2.24
C LEU A 193 -7.93 -11.00 2.39
N VAL A 194 -8.47 -12.22 2.46
CA VAL A 194 -9.91 -12.44 2.67
C VAL A 194 -10.37 -11.85 3.98
N VAL A 195 -9.66 -12.12 5.08
CA VAL A 195 -9.99 -11.55 6.40
C VAL A 195 -9.95 -10.02 6.37
N PHE A 196 -8.90 -9.43 5.82
CA PHE A 196 -8.79 -7.97 5.70
C PHE A 196 -9.89 -7.37 4.83
N GLY A 197 -10.25 -8.00 3.71
CA GLY A 197 -11.32 -7.54 2.85
C GLY A 197 -12.69 -7.58 3.56
N ILE A 198 -12.97 -8.66 4.32
CA ILE A 198 -14.18 -8.77 5.14
C ILE A 198 -14.21 -7.66 6.21
N VAL A 199 -13.10 -7.45 6.92
CA VAL A 199 -12.99 -6.38 7.92
C VAL A 199 -13.20 -5.02 7.29
N ALA A 200 -12.62 -4.75 6.10
CA ALA A 200 -12.82 -3.49 5.37
C ALA A 200 -14.29 -3.26 5.02
N VAL A 201 -15.00 -4.29 4.55
CA VAL A 201 -16.44 -4.24 4.29
C VAL A 201 -17.23 -3.99 5.59
N ALA A 202 -16.91 -4.70 6.66
CA ALA A 202 -17.59 -4.53 7.95
C ALA A 202 -17.41 -3.11 8.52
N ILE A 203 -16.20 -2.55 8.45
CA ILE A 203 -15.92 -1.16 8.89
C ILE A 203 -16.66 -0.14 8.00
N ALA A 204 -16.81 -0.41 6.70
CA ALA A 204 -17.52 0.48 5.80
C ALA A 204 -19.05 0.52 6.08
N LEU A 205 -19.60 -0.58 6.60
CA LEU A 205 -21.03 -0.71 6.94
C LEU A 205 -21.36 -0.22 8.36
N ALA A 206 -20.36 -0.06 9.22
CA ALA A 206 -20.51 0.46 10.58
C ALA A 206 -20.47 1.99 10.61
#